data_27d30ab476cb1b1a6f400a097423e4fe
#
_entry.id   27d30ab476cb1b1a6f400a097423e4fe
#
_cell.length_a   1.000
_cell.length_b   1.000
_cell.length_c   1.000
_cell.angle_alpha   90.00
_cell.angle_beta   90.00
_cell.angle_gamma   90.00
#
_symmetry.space_group_name_H-M   'P 1'
#
loop_
_entity.id
_entity.type
_entity.pdbx_description
1 polymer ?
#
loop_
_entity_poly.entity_id
_entity_poly.type
_entity_poly.pdbx_seq_one_letter_code
_entity_poly.pdbx_strand_id
1 'polypeptide(L)'
;MTIHEGGTYVNMEGPAFSTKAESNVYRKLGFDIIGMTTLAEAKLAREAEICYSCMGLVTDYDSWHETEDSVSVEMVVKTLKTTVDFAKDTIREYAAAAKADSDCSCRHTLENAIMTDPTHIPEKIRRDLAPIIGKYVK
;
A
#
# COMPACT_ATOMS: atom_id res chain seq x y z
N MET A 1 -22.95 0.61 -0.36
CA MET A 1 -21.64 0.09 -0.78
C MET A 1 -21.14 -0.84 0.32
N THR A 2 -20.56 -1.99 -0.01
CA THR A 2 -20.00 -2.92 1.00
C THR A 2 -18.58 -2.52 1.31
N ILE A 3 -18.23 -2.48 2.60
CA ILE A 3 -16.87 -2.19 3.08
C ILE A 3 -16.37 -3.44 3.79
N HIS A 4 -15.16 -3.85 3.49
CA HIS A 4 -14.45 -4.91 4.18
C HIS A 4 -13.27 -4.30 4.93
N GLU A 5 -13.12 -4.64 6.19
CA GLU A 5 -12.04 -4.14 7.04
C GLU A 5 -10.95 -5.20 7.20
N GLY A 6 -9.70 -4.78 7.05
CA GLY A 6 -8.55 -5.67 7.13
C GLY A 6 -8.39 -6.54 5.89
N GLY A 7 -7.51 -7.51 5.98
CA GLY A 7 -7.18 -8.44 4.90
C GLY A 7 -5.73 -8.35 4.46
N THR A 8 -5.36 -9.28 3.59
CA THR A 8 -4.01 -9.39 3.03
C THR A 8 -4.01 -9.00 1.57
N TYR A 9 -3.19 -8.00 1.26
CA TYR A 9 -2.97 -7.51 -0.09
C TYR A 9 -1.75 -8.19 -0.69
N VAL A 10 -1.90 -8.90 -1.81
CA VAL A 10 -0.77 -9.38 -2.61
C VAL A 10 -0.42 -8.38 -3.70
N ASN A 11 0.84 -8.02 -3.76
CA ASN A 11 1.35 -7.15 -4.81
C ASN A 11 2.08 -7.98 -5.86
N MET A 12 1.57 -8.00 -7.07
CA MET A 12 2.24 -8.61 -8.21
C MET A 12 3.10 -7.59 -8.94
N GLU A 13 4.18 -8.05 -9.56
CA GLU A 13 5.15 -7.15 -10.21
C GLU A 13 4.59 -6.51 -11.49
N GLY A 14 3.79 -7.20 -12.26
CA GLY A 14 3.41 -6.73 -13.60
C GLY A 14 4.56 -6.84 -14.62
N PRO A 15 4.42 -6.31 -15.85
CA PRO A 15 3.24 -5.62 -16.38
C PRO A 15 2.05 -6.55 -16.74
N ALA A 16 2.27 -7.87 -16.79
CA ALA A 16 1.21 -8.85 -17.05
C ALA A 16 0.34 -9.04 -15.81
N PHE A 17 -0.94 -9.35 -16.00
CA PHE A 17 -1.80 -9.85 -14.95
C PHE A 17 -1.47 -11.28 -14.55
N SER A 18 -1.95 -11.72 -13.39
CA SER A 18 -1.77 -13.07 -12.90
C SER A 18 -2.36 -14.10 -13.87
N THR A 19 -1.63 -15.19 -14.06
CA THR A 19 -2.21 -16.39 -14.66
C THR A 19 -3.23 -17.03 -13.72
N LYS A 20 -4.12 -17.87 -14.26
CA LYS A 20 -5.09 -18.63 -13.45
C LYS A 20 -4.40 -19.49 -12.38
N ALA A 21 -3.20 -20.01 -12.68
CA ALA A 21 -2.42 -20.81 -11.74
C ALA A 21 -1.90 -19.97 -10.56
N GLU A 22 -1.35 -18.78 -10.83
CA GLU A 22 -0.89 -17.84 -9.80
C GLU A 22 -2.05 -17.38 -8.93
N SER A 23 -3.17 -16.98 -9.53
CA SER A 23 -4.37 -16.57 -8.84
C SER A 23 -4.90 -17.66 -7.89
N ASN A 24 -4.90 -18.91 -8.33
CA ASN A 24 -5.24 -20.05 -7.46
C ASN A 24 -4.26 -20.25 -6.30
N VAL A 25 -2.98 -19.97 -6.50
CA VAL A 25 -1.98 -20.00 -5.41
C VAL A 25 -2.26 -18.90 -4.40
N TYR A 26 -2.50 -17.67 -4.84
CA TYR A 26 -2.82 -16.55 -3.96
C TYR A 26 -4.04 -16.83 -3.07
N ARG A 27 -5.11 -17.40 -3.66
CA ARG A 27 -6.28 -17.82 -2.91
C ARG A 27 -5.98 -18.90 -1.86
N LYS A 28 -5.19 -19.92 -2.22
CA LYS A 28 -4.78 -20.97 -1.28
C LYS A 28 -3.95 -20.44 -0.12
N LEU A 29 -3.20 -19.36 -0.33
CA LEU A 29 -2.43 -18.67 0.71
C LEU A 29 -3.30 -17.72 1.55
N GLY A 30 -4.57 -17.53 1.21
CA GLY A 30 -5.50 -16.71 1.96
C GLY A 30 -5.34 -15.22 1.70
N PHE A 31 -4.88 -14.81 0.52
CA PHE A 31 -4.84 -13.41 0.13
C PHE A 31 -6.23 -12.94 -0.30
N ASP A 32 -6.59 -11.72 0.10
CA ASP A 32 -7.92 -11.16 -0.06
C ASP A 32 -8.05 -10.29 -1.31
N ILE A 33 -7.03 -9.48 -1.59
CA ILE A 33 -6.99 -8.57 -2.73
C ILE A 33 -5.63 -8.58 -3.42
N ILE A 34 -5.62 -8.22 -4.70
CA ILE A 34 -4.42 -8.16 -5.53
C ILE A 34 -4.30 -6.81 -6.24
N GLY A 35 -3.09 -6.33 -6.40
CA GLY A 35 -2.75 -5.16 -7.21
C GLY A 35 -1.26 -5.08 -7.50
N MET A 36 -0.78 -3.96 -8.03
CA MET A 36 0.59 -3.84 -8.55
C MET A 36 1.46 -2.78 -7.88
N THR A 37 0.89 -1.84 -7.12
CA THR A 37 1.60 -0.60 -6.75
C THR A 37 1.84 -0.43 -5.25
N THR A 38 1.03 -1.04 -4.43
CA THR A 38 0.95 -0.80 -2.98
C THR A 38 2.22 -1.15 -2.22
N LEU A 39 2.96 -2.18 -2.63
CA LEU A 39 4.15 -2.64 -1.89
C LEU A 39 5.26 -1.59 -1.87
N ALA A 40 5.53 -0.92 -2.99
CA ALA A 40 6.54 0.12 -3.06
C ALA A 40 6.19 1.30 -2.15
N GLU A 41 4.93 1.75 -2.19
CA GLU A 41 4.42 2.81 -1.33
C GLU A 41 4.50 2.44 0.15
N ALA A 42 4.09 1.24 0.52
CA ALA A 42 4.14 0.76 1.91
C ALA A 42 5.57 0.70 2.45
N LYS A 43 6.54 0.25 1.63
CA LYS A 43 7.96 0.22 1.99
C LYS A 43 8.54 1.62 2.20
N LEU A 44 8.26 2.54 1.27
CA LEU A 44 8.73 3.92 1.37
C LEU A 44 8.08 4.68 2.53
N ALA A 45 6.79 4.46 2.78
CA ALA A 45 6.12 5.03 3.95
C ALA A 45 6.74 4.53 5.26
N ARG A 46 7.06 3.23 5.34
CA ARG A 46 7.73 2.66 6.51
C ARG A 46 9.14 3.23 6.71
N GLU A 47 9.92 3.39 5.62
CA GLU A 47 11.23 4.03 5.65
C GLU A 47 11.15 5.50 6.10
N ALA A 48 10.10 6.20 5.70
CA ALA A 48 9.85 7.59 6.11
C ALA A 48 9.18 7.73 7.48
N GLU A 49 8.97 6.64 8.21
CA GLU A 49 8.26 6.62 9.51
C GLU A 49 6.84 7.18 9.44
N ILE A 50 6.15 6.95 8.32
CA ILE A 50 4.78 7.38 8.05
C ILE A 50 3.83 6.19 8.26
N CYS A 51 2.74 6.42 8.99
CA CYS A 51 1.64 5.46 9.07
C CYS A 51 1.00 5.29 7.69
N TYR A 52 0.86 4.05 7.26
CA TYR A 52 0.32 3.71 5.95
C TYR A 52 -0.91 2.82 6.09
N SER A 53 -1.93 3.14 5.33
CA SER A 53 -3.12 2.30 5.16
C SER A 53 -3.53 2.31 3.70
N CYS A 54 -4.06 1.19 3.21
CA CYS A 54 -4.53 1.06 1.84
C CYS A 54 -6.04 0.96 1.81
N MET A 55 -6.68 1.77 0.97
CA MET A 55 -8.08 1.64 0.62
C MET A 55 -8.17 1.11 -0.81
N GLY A 56 -8.48 -0.16 -0.96
CA GLY A 56 -8.65 -0.81 -2.26
C GLY A 56 -10.05 -0.57 -2.84
N LEU A 57 -10.13 -0.01 -4.03
CA LEU A 57 -11.37 0.08 -4.80
C LEU A 57 -11.45 -1.15 -5.71
N VAL A 58 -12.11 -2.20 -5.23
CA VAL A 58 -12.21 -3.47 -5.96
C VAL A 58 -13.07 -3.29 -7.20
N THR A 59 -12.57 -3.71 -8.35
CA THR A 59 -13.20 -3.58 -9.65
C THR A 59 -13.81 -4.87 -10.17
N ASP A 60 -13.15 -5.99 -9.92
CA ASP A 60 -13.45 -7.30 -10.48
C ASP A 60 -12.84 -8.42 -9.66
N TYR A 61 -13.19 -9.63 -10.00
CA TYR A 61 -12.52 -10.82 -9.51
C TYR A 61 -11.29 -11.16 -10.35
N ASP A 62 -10.25 -11.71 -9.72
CA ASP A 62 -9.07 -12.19 -10.43
C ASP A 62 -9.39 -13.44 -11.27
N SER A 63 -8.45 -13.85 -12.13
CA SER A 63 -8.57 -14.89 -13.17
C SER A 63 -9.00 -16.29 -12.69
N TRP A 64 -9.13 -16.51 -11.38
CA TRP A 64 -9.67 -17.74 -10.82
C TRP A 64 -11.19 -17.87 -10.94
N HIS A 65 -11.91 -16.76 -11.13
CA HIS A 65 -13.37 -16.77 -11.14
C HIS A 65 -13.90 -17.29 -12.49
N GLU A 66 -14.74 -18.31 -12.43
CA GLU A 66 -15.13 -19.06 -13.63
C GLU A 66 -16.42 -18.57 -14.29
N THR A 67 -17.20 -17.74 -13.60
CA THR A 67 -18.56 -17.36 -14.04
C THR A 67 -18.62 -15.96 -14.66
N GLU A 68 -17.54 -15.22 -14.69
CA GLU A 68 -17.51 -13.93 -15.32
C GLU A 68 -16.79 -14.01 -16.69
N ASP A 69 -17.44 -13.43 -17.71
CA ASP A 69 -16.80 -13.15 -18.99
C ASP A 69 -15.52 -12.33 -18.77
N SER A 70 -14.58 -12.42 -19.69
CA SER A 70 -13.32 -11.69 -19.59
C SER A 70 -13.57 -10.22 -19.22
N VAL A 71 -12.94 -9.79 -18.13
CA VAL A 71 -13.07 -8.42 -17.62
C VAL A 71 -12.73 -7.42 -18.71
N SER A 72 -13.72 -6.62 -19.10
CA SER A 72 -13.51 -5.57 -20.11
C SER A 72 -13.05 -4.27 -19.45
N VAL A 73 -12.27 -3.49 -20.18
CA VAL A 73 -11.81 -2.16 -19.72
C VAL A 73 -13.01 -1.26 -19.40
N GLU A 74 -14.10 -1.36 -20.15
CA GLU A 74 -15.32 -0.59 -19.94
C GLU A 74 -15.97 -0.93 -18.59
N MET A 75 -15.97 -2.20 -18.21
CA MET A 75 -16.54 -2.65 -16.93
C MET A 75 -15.71 -2.14 -15.75
N VAL A 76 -14.38 -2.22 -15.84
CA VAL A 76 -13.47 -1.65 -14.84
C VAL A 76 -13.68 -0.14 -14.68
N VAL A 77 -13.69 0.59 -15.79
CA VAL A 77 -13.90 2.06 -15.78
C VAL A 77 -15.27 2.43 -15.19
N LYS A 78 -16.32 1.68 -15.52
CA LYS A 78 -17.67 1.90 -14.97
C LYS A 78 -17.68 1.69 -13.45
N THR A 79 -17.08 0.60 -12.97
CA THR A 79 -16.98 0.30 -11.53
C THR A 79 -16.17 1.36 -10.80
N LEU A 80 -15.02 1.76 -11.34
CA LEU A 80 -14.22 2.85 -10.79
C LEU A 80 -15.01 4.16 -10.68
N LYS A 81 -15.73 4.57 -11.74
CA LYS A 81 -16.53 5.80 -11.70
C LYS A 81 -17.58 5.79 -10.59
N THR A 82 -18.18 4.65 -10.28
CA THR A 82 -19.18 4.55 -9.21
C THR A 82 -18.57 4.58 -7.80
N THR A 83 -17.32 4.20 -7.66
CA THR A 83 -16.64 4.11 -6.35
C THR A 83 -15.77 5.32 -6.01
N VAL A 84 -15.32 6.08 -7.02
CA VAL A 84 -14.42 7.23 -6.83
C VAL A 84 -15.02 8.33 -5.95
N ASP A 85 -16.29 8.66 -6.11
CA ASP A 85 -16.89 9.72 -5.31
C ASP A 85 -17.01 9.29 -3.84
N PHE A 86 -17.37 8.04 -3.58
CA PHE A 86 -17.34 7.48 -2.24
C PHE A 86 -15.93 7.51 -1.63
N ALA A 87 -14.91 7.16 -2.42
CA ALA A 87 -13.52 7.23 -1.97
C ALA A 87 -13.09 8.65 -1.60
N LYS A 88 -13.47 9.65 -2.42
CA LYS A 88 -13.20 11.07 -2.12
C LYS A 88 -13.85 11.53 -0.82
N ASP A 89 -15.10 11.15 -0.61
CA ASP A 89 -15.82 11.50 0.61
C ASP A 89 -15.19 10.82 1.83
N THR A 90 -14.85 9.53 1.72
CA THR A 90 -14.13 8.81 2.77
C THR A 90 -12.80 9.49 3.13
N ILE A 91 -12.02 9.93 2.13
CA ILE A 91 -10.74 10.64 2.36
C ILE A 91 -11.00 11.98 3.06
N ARG A 92 -12.03 12.73 2.67
CA ARG A 92 -12.37 14.01 3.33
C ARG A 92 -12.75 13.82 4.80
N GLU A 93 -13.61 12.85 5.08
CA GLU A 93 -14.02 12.53 6.44
C GLU A 93 -12.84 12.07 7.29
N TYR A 94 -12.02 11.17 6.73
CA TYR A 94 -10.80 10.73 7.40
C TYR A 94 -9.85 11.88 7.68
N ALA A 95 -9.58 12.75 6.71
CA ALA A 95 -8.69 13.89 6.89
C ALA A 95 -9.19 14.88 7.94
N ALA A 96 -10.51 15.06 8.05
CA ALA A 96 -11.13 15.89 9.06
C ALA A 96 -11.06 15.28 10.48
N ALA A 97 -11.12 13.95 10.57
CA ALA A 97 -11.14 13.22 11.84
C ALA A 97 -9.74 12.77 12.32
N ALA A 98 -8.78 12.68 11.40
CA ALA A 98 -7.45 12.16 11.68
C ALA A 98 -6.72 13.02 12.72
N LYS A 99 -6.21 12.35 13.74
CA LYS A 99 -5.34 12.98 14.75
C LYS A 99 -3.95 12.43 14.62
N ALA A 100 -2.95 13.29 14.78
CA ALA A 100 -1.57 12.83 14.86
C ALA A 100 -1.39 12.02 16.14
N ASP A 101 -1.14 10.72 15.99
CA ASP A 101 -0.76 9.87 17.11
C ASP A 101 0.76 9.91 17.26
N SER A 102 1.23 10.44 18.40
CA SER A 102 2.67 10.55 18.68
C SER A 102 3.30 9.20 19.05
N ASP A 103 2.51 8.25 19.55
CA ASP A 103 3.00 6.99 20.11
C ASP A 103 2.88 5.80 19.13
N CYS A 104 2.48 6.06 17.91
CA CYS A 104 2.39 5.02 16.86
C CYS A 104 3.78 4.42 16.59
N SER A 105 3.87 3.10 16.65
CA SER A 105 5.12 2.35 16.37
C SER A 105 5.71 2.61 14.98
N CYS A 106 4.90 3.05 14.02
CA CYS A 106 5.39 3.45 12.70
C CYS A 106 6.43 4.57 12.77
N ARG A 107 6.37 5.43 13.79
CA ARG A 107 7.28 6.56 13.98
C ARG A 107 8.66 6.19 14.51
N HIS A 108 8.90 4.91 14.79
CA HIS A 108 10.12 4.39 15.40
C HIS A 108 10.70 3.22 14.59
N THR A 109 10.29 3.07 13.34
CA THR A 109 10.68 1.91 12.52
C THR A 109 12.16 1.89 12.16
N LEU A 110 12.83 3.04 12.18
CA LEU A 110 14.26 3.15 11.88
C LEU A 110 15.17 3.07 13.11
N GLU A 111 14.62 3.02 14.32
CA GLU A 111 15.41 3.06 15.56
C GLU A 111 16.56 2.04 15.60
N ASN A 112 16.33 0.86 15.03
CA ASN A 112 17.33 -0.22 14.97
C ASN A 112 17.65 -0.65 13.53
N ALA A 113 17.33 0.17 12.53
CA ALA A 113 17.50 -0.18 11.12
C ALA A 113 18.77 0.39 10.50
N ILE A 114 19.35 1.45 11.08
CA ILE A 114 20.57 2.09 10.56
C ILE A 114 21.78 1.39 11.16
N MET A 115 22.41 0.53 10.36
CA MET A 115 23.57 -0.27 10.81
C MET A 115 24.92 0.41 10.52
N THR A 116 24.95 1.41 9.67
CA THR A 116 26.16 2.15 9.34
C THR A 116 26.57 3.02 10.51
N ASP A 117 27.84 2.92 10.93
CA ASP A 117 28.38 3.80 11.95
C ASP A 117 28.24 5.27 11.49
N PRO A 118 27.69 6.16 12.33
CA PRO A 118 27.51 7.57 11.98
C PRO A 118 28.77 8.27 11.46
N THR A 119 29.94 7.91 11.96
CA THR A 119 31.22 8.51 11.53
C THR A 119 31.59 8.17 10.08
N HIS A 120 31.03 7.11 9.53
CA HIS A 120 31.26 6.68 8.14
C HIS A 120 30.21 7.22 7.16
N ILE A 121 29.19 7.94 7.64
CA ILE A 121 28.17 8.53 6.77
C ILE A 121 28.67 9.91 6.28
N PRO A 122 28.91 10.10 4.97
CA PRO A 122 29.36 11.37 4.44
C PRO A 122 28.40 12.50 4.75
N GLU A 123 28.91 13.70 5.00
CA GLU A 123 28.12 14.88 5.33
C GLU A 123 27.05 15.20 4.28
N LYS A 124 27.37 15.01 3.00
CA LYS A 124 26.39 15.18 1.92
C LYS A 124 25.21 14.24 2.10
N ILE A 125 25.45 12.97 2.42
CA ILE A 125 24.38 11.95 2.59
C ILE A 125 23.54 12.26 3.85
N ARG A 126 24.18 12.67 4.95
CA ARG A 126 23.46 13.09 6.16
C ARG A 126 22.48 14.22 5.85
N ARG A 127 22.93 15.24 5.09
CA ARG A 127 22.10 16.37 4.72
C ARG A 127 20.97 15.96 3.76
N ASP A 128 21.29 15.18 2.73
CA ASP A 128 20.32 14.76 1.71
C ASP A 128 19.22 13.86 2.30
N LEU A 129 19.58 13.01 3.28
CA LEU A 129 18.67 12.10 3.96
C LEU A 129 18.17 12.63 5.32
N ALA A 130 18.46 13.85 5.69
CA ALA A 130 18.07 14.43 6.98
C ALA A 130 16.57 14.27 7.30
N PRO A 131 15.62 14.40 6.35
CA PRO A 131 14.20 14.18 6.62
C PRO A 131 13.87 12.75 7.10
N ILE A 132 14.70 11.75 6.78
CA ILE A 132 14.50 10.33 7.08
C ILE A 132 15.34 9.94 8.30
N ILE A 133 16.67 10.13 8.22
CA ILE A 133 17.61 9.60 9.21
C ILE A 133 18.08 10.64 10.24
N GLY A 134 17.80 11.93 10.06
CA GLY A 134 18.35 13.01 10.90
C GLY A 134 17.97 12.92 12.38
N LYS A 135 16.92 12.19 12.69
CA LYS A 135 16.49 11.90 14.07
C LYS A 135 17.46 10.92 14.78
N TYR A 136 18.14 10.07 14.01
CA TYR A 136 18.97 8.97 14.50
C TYR A 136 20.45 9.20 14.29
N VAL A 137 20.83 9.96 13.27
CA VAL A 137 22.23 10.26 12.89
C VAL A 137 22.50 11.74 13.13
N LYS A 138 23.07 12.03 14.29
CA LYS A 138 23.49 13.39 14.68
C LYS A 138 24.95 13.64 14.33
#